data_8e972a2828cfcdf070dc7e26e7fe8c2e
#
_entry.id   8e972a2828cfcdf070dc7e26e7fe8c2e
#
_cell.length_a   1.000
_cell.length_b   1.000
_cell.length_c   1.000
_cell.angle_alpha   90.00
_cell.angle_beta   90.00
_cell.angle_gamma   90.00
#
_symmetry.space_group_name_H-M   'P 1'
#
loop_
_entity.id
_entity.type
_entity.pdbx_description
1 polymer ?
#
loop_
_entity_poly.entity_id
_entity_poly.type
_entity_poly.pdbx_seq_one_letter_code
_entity_poly.pdbx_strand_id
1 'polypeptide(L)'
;MIKDIIKRDLSVPKLNDSAINILAVMEEHKISHVPVVDENNKFIGLIDELSIINMNNIQHPLSSMKKNMKNIFLVENAHIFQSIQTVTSHLLSIIPIVDENHIYVGYINQLDIIQKIGLSHTNYDNLNIIVISLHKKDYVLSEISRLIEENNGKIITLWQEITNDKINVHLALSCIKCDIIIKTLERYEYNITQTFSSDYTSNALDDRFESFINYLNT
;
A
#
# COMPACT_ATOMS: atom_id res chain seq x y z
N MET A 1 3.21 -13.22 1.37
CA MET A 1 2.75 -13.50 0.00
C MET A 1 1.33 -12.97 -0.16
N ILE A 2 0.83 -12.80 -1.37
CA ILE A 2 -0.52 -12.22 -1.62
C ILE A 2 -1.64 -13.26 -1.52
N LYS A 3 -1.33 -14.53 -1.41
CA LYS A 3 -2.29 -15.64 -1.48
C LYS A 3 -3.48 -15.52 -0.51
N ASP A 4 -3.23 -14.95 0.67
CA ASP A 4 -4.25 -14.82 1.73
C ASP A 4 -5.28 -13.71 1.46
N ILE A 5 -5.01 -12.82 0.49
CA ILE A 5 -5.86 -11.66 0.17
C ILE A 5 -6.48 -11.75 -1.22
N ILE A 6 -6.37 -12.91 -1.88
CA ILE A 6 -6.99 -13.14 -3.19
C ILE A 6 -8.51 -13.28 -3.01
N LYS A 7 -9.26 -12.44 -3.71
CA LYS A 7 -10.73 -12.48 -3.80
C LYS A 7 -11.18 -13.27 -5.02
N ARG A 8 -12.34 -13.94 -4.91
CA ARG A 8 -12.92 -14.79 -5.96
C ARG A 8 -14.40 -14.52 -6.20
N ASP A 9 -14.90 -13.42 -5.71
CA ASP A 9 -16.30 -13.00 -5.74
C ASP A 9 -16.69 -12.21 -7.00
N LEU A 10 -15.72 -11.95 -7.90
CA LEU A 10 -15.97 -11.27 -9.15
C LEU A 10 -16.51 -12.24 -10.21
N SER A 11 -17.65 -11.90 -10.80
CA SER A 11 -18.13 -12.56 -12.01
C SER A 11 -17.30 -12.10 -13.20
N VAL A 12 -16.33 -12.95 -13.59
CA VAL A 12 -15.32 -12.57 -14.59
C VAL A 12 -15.89 -12.61 -15.99
N PRO A 13 -15.84 -11.48 -16.73
CA PRO A 13 -16.34 -11.42 -18.10
C PRO A 13 -15.56 -12.30 -19.07
N LYS A 14 -16.29 -12.79 -20.07
CA LYS A 14 -15.75 -13.50 -21.23
C LYS A 14 -15.72 -12.60 -22.46
N LEU A 15 -14.96 -13.00 -23.48
CA LEU A 15 -14.83 -12.24 -24.73
C LEU A 15 -16.15 -11.98 -25.46
N ASN A 16 -17.14 -12.88 -25.26
CA ASN A 16 -18.44 -12.78 -25.91
C ASN A 16 -19.46 -11.95 -25.14
N ASP A 17 -19.13 -11.53 -23.91
CA ASP A 17 -20.03 -10.69 -23.11
C ASP A 17 -20.09 -9.27 -23.69
N SER A 18 -21.26 -8.65 -23.57
CA SER A 18 -21.45 -7.27 -24.02
C SER A 18 -20.77 -6.29 -23.09
N ALA A 19 -20.22 -5.23 -23.65
CA ALA A 19 -19.50 -4.22 -22.90
C ALA A 19 -20.39 -3.54 -21.83
N ILE A 20 -21.69 -3.39 -22.07
CA ILE A 20 -22.64 -2.82 -21.10
C ILE A 20 -22.75 -3.67 -19.82
N ASN A 21 -22.74 -5.01 -19.95
CA ASN A 21 -22.80 -5.88 -18.78
C ASN A 21 -21.53 -5.74 -17.92
N ILE A 22 -20.42 -5.47 -18.54
CA ILE A 22 -19.14 -5.29 -17.85
C ILE A 22 -19.09 -3.98 -17.09
N LEU A 23 -19.64 -2.91 -17.65
CA LEU A 23 -19.78 -1.64 -16.90
C LEU A 23 -20.67 -1.86 -15.65
N ALA A 24 -21.70 -2.69 -15.73
CA ALA A 24 -22.51 -3.03 -14.56
C ALA A 24 -21.70 -3.78 -13.49
N VAL A 25 -20.84 -4.72 -13.88
CA VAL A 25 -19.93 -5.43 -12.95
C VAL A 25 -18.93 -4.45 -12.34
N MET A 26 -18.36 -3.54 -13.13
CA MET A 26 -17.43 -2.52 -12.61
C MET A 26 -18.12 -1.61 -11.58
N GLU A 27 -19.35 -1.18 -11.85
CA GLU A 27 -20.13 -0.35 -10.93
C GLU A 27 -20.52 -1.10 -9.65
N GLU A 28 -20.94 -2.37 -9.74
CA GLU A 28 -21.30 -3.22 -8.60
C GLU A 28 -20.13 -3.39 -7.65
N HIS A 29 -18.94 -3.70 -8.19
CA HIS A 29 -17.73 -3.94 -7.40
C HIS A 29 -16.89 -2.68 -7.11
N LYS A 30 -17.33 -1.49 -7.61
CA LYS A 30 -16.61 -0.21 -7.48
C LYS A 30 -15.16 -0.29 -7.98
N ILE A 31 -14.97 -0.92 -9.14
CA ILE A 31 -13.69 -1.10 -9.80
C ILE A 31 -13.71 -0.48 -11.20
N SER A 32 -12.58 0.07 -11.64
CA SER A 32 -12.41 0.66 -12.98
C SER A 32 -11.59 -0.21 -13.93
N HIS A 33 -11.23 -1.41 -13.50
CA HIS A 33 -10.52 -2.39 -14.31
C HIS A 33 -11.13 -3.76 -14.07
N VAL A 34 -11.29 -4.57 -15.12
CA VAL A 34 -11.83 -5.92 -14.99
C VAL A 34 -11.02 -6.92 -15.82
N PRO A 35 -10.70 -8.10 -15.25
CA PRO A 35 -10.05 -9.15 -16.02
C PRO A 35 -11.05 -9.78 -17.02
N VAL A 36 -10.53 -10.19 -18.16
CA VAL A 36 -11.29 -10.92 -19.19
C VAL A 36 -10.67 -12.29 -19.39
N VAL A 37 -11.50 -13.32 -19.46
CA VAL A 37 -11.05 -14.70 -19.64
C VAL A 37 -11.66 -15.34 -20.89
N ASP A 38 -11.08 -16.45 -21.32
CA ASP A 38 -11.68 -17.30 -22.34
C ASP A 38 -12.67 -18.34 -21.75
N GLU A 39 -13.21 -19.22 -22.60
CA GLU A 39 -14.14 -20.27 -22.20
C GLU A 39 -13.52 -21.30 -21.22
N ASN A 40 -12.19 -21.40 -21.18
CA ASN A 40 -11.45 -22.29 -20.31
C ASN A 40 -10.93 -21.57 -19.06
N ASN A 41 -11.45 -20.36 -18.74
CA ASN A 41 -11.01 -19.51 -17.65
C ASN A 41 -9.54 -19.03 -17.73
N LYS A 42 -8.95 -19.11 -18.92
CA LYS A 42 -7.59 -18.61 -19.15
C LYS A 42 -7.63 -17.09 -19.26
N PHE A 43 -6.73 -16.40 -18.56
CA PHE A 43 -6.64 -14.95 -18.59
C PHE A 43 -6.26 -14.46 -19.99
N ILE A 44 -7.04 -13.53 -20.54
CA ILE A 44 -6.79 -12.89 -21.83
C ILE A 44 -6.18 -11.52 -21.65
N GLY A 45 -6.67 -10.74 -20.70
CA GLY A 45 -6.17 -9.41 -20.43
C GLY A 45 -7.07 -8.64 -19.48
N LEU A 46 -6.60 -7.48 -19.12
CA LEU A 46 -7.29 -6.52 -18.26
C LEU A 46 -7.83 -5.38 -19.13
N ILE A 47 -9.09 -5.01 -18.98
CA ILE A 47 -9.71 -3.87 -19.66
C ILE A 47 -10.10 -2.80 -18.65
N ASP A 48 -9.93 -1.55 -19.02
CA ASP A 48 -10.32 -0.40 -18.21
C ASP A 48 -11.68 0.18 -18.66
N GLU A 49 -12.37 0.82 -17.73
CA GLU A 49 -13.70 1.40 -17.89
C GLU A 49 -13.73 2.45 -19.03
N LEU A 50 -12.72 3.32 -19.11
CA LEU A 50 -12.64 4.35 -20.14
C LEU A 50 -12.54 3.74 -21.54
N SER A 51 -11.83 2.63 -21.70
CA SER A 51 -11.76 1.91 -22.97
C SER A 51 -13.13 1.40 -23.41
N ILE A 52 -13.95 0.96 -22.45
CA ILE A 52 -15.33 0.49 -22.74
C ILE A 52 -16.24 1.67 -23.07
N ILE A 53 -16.21 2.73 -22.30
CA ILE A 53 -17.04 3.95 -22.53
C ILE A 53 -16.76 4.56 -23.90
N ASN A 54 -15.51 4.53 -24.34
CA ASN A 54 -15.09 5.06 -25.64
C ASN A 54 -15.39 4.12 -26.83
N MET A 55 -16.05 2.97 -26.61
CA MET A 55 -16.50 2.13 -27.72
C MET A 55 -17.58 2.84 -28.54
N ASN A 56 -17.53 2.64 -29.86
CA ASN A 56 -18.58 3.16 -30.76
C ASN A 56 -19.97 2.61 -30.46
N ASN A 57 -20.03 1.38 -29.92
CA ASN A 57 -21.26 0.72 -29.50
C ASN A 57 -21.00 -0.23 -28.33
N ILE A 58 -21.50 0.12 -27.15
CA ILE A 58 -21.36 -0.67 -25.91
C ILE A 58 -22.20 -1.97 -25.89
N GLN A 59 -23.06 -2.18 -26.88
CA GLN A 59 -23.78 -3.44 -27.06
C GLN A 59 -22.91 -4.52 -27.72
N HIS A 60 -21.80 -4.13 -28.34
CA HIS A 60 -20.89 -5.08 -28.97
C HIS A 60 -20.14 -5.93 -27.93
N PRO A 61 -19.76 -7.17 -28.30
CA PRO A 61 -18.98 -8.04 -27.44
C PRO A 61 -17.56 -7.51 -27.25
N LEU A 62 -16.96 -7.86 -26.11
CA LEU A 62 -15.57 -7.49 -25.77
C LEU A 62 -14.53 -8.01 -26.76
N SER A 63 -14.85 -9.02 -27.56
CA SER A 63 -13.94 -9.56 -28.57
C SER A 63 -13.44 -8.48 -29.54
N SER A 64 -14.23 -7.44 -29.81
CA SER A 64 -13.84 -6.27 -30.62
C SER A 64 -12.73 -5.43 -29.95
N MET A 65 -12.59 -5.50 -28.62
CA MET A 65 -11.64 -4.76 -27.81
C MET A 65 -10.38 -5.56 -27.42
N LYS A 66 -10.23 -6.80 -27.91
CA LYS A 66 -9.14 -7.67 -27.52
C LYS A 66 -7.73 -7.03 -27.67
N LYS A 67 -7.56 -6.19 -28.68
CA LYS A 67 -6.29 -5.46 -28.90
C LYS A 67 -6.00 -4.37 -27.89
N ASN A 68 -7.03 -3.88 -27.18
CA ASN A 68 -6.93 -2.83 -26.17
C ASN A 68 -6.68 -3.39 -24.77
N MET A 69 -6.85 -4.70 -24.59
CA MET A 69 -6.64 -5.36 -23.30
C MET A 69 -5.16 -5.40 -22.96
N LYS A 70 -4.84 -5.05 -21.71
CA LYS A 70 -3.48 -5.05 -21.18
C LYS A 70 -3.17 -6.41 -20.57
N ASN A 71 -2.01 -6.99 -20.91
CA ASN A 71 -1.57 -8.26 -20.32
C ASN A 71 -0.83 -7.98 -18.99
N ILE A 72 -1.59 -7.55 -17.97
CA ILE A 72 -1.09 -7.22 -16.63
C ILE A 72 -1.75 -8.15 -15.62
N PHE A 73 -0.95 -8.91 -14.90
CA PHE A 73 -1.39 -9.85 -13.86
C PHE A 73 -0.24 -10.13 -12.89
N LEU A 74 -0.54 -10.79 -11.78
CA LEU A 74 0.45 -11.41 -10.91
C LEU A 74 0.15 -12.90 -10.72
N VAL A 75 1.16 -13.66 -10.33
CA VAL A 75 1.01 -15.06 -9.95
C VAL A 75 0.66 -15.18 -8.45
N GLU A 76 0.00 -16.27 -8.04
CA GLU A 76 -0.41 -16.48 -6.64
C GLU A 76 0.72 -16.35 -5.62
N ASN A 77 1.96 -16.69 -6.02
CA ASN A 77 3.14 -16.66 -5.15
C ASN A 77 3.85 -15.30 -5.14
N ALA A 78 3.29 -14.27 -5.77
CA ALA A 78 3.89 -12.95 -5.79
C ALA A 78 4.01 -12.36 -4.38
N HIS A 79 5.01 -11.51 -4.18
CA HIS A 79 5.20 -10.78 -2.95
C HIS A 79 4.34 -9.51 -2.93
N ILE A 80 3.91 -9.08 -1.74
CA ILE A 80 3.07 -7.88 -1.57
C ILE A 80 3.71 -6.61 -2.21
N PHE A 81 5.03 -6.49 -2.20
CA PHE A 81 5.71 -5.35 -2.84
C PHE A 81 5.59 -5.35 -4.36
N GLN A 82 5.48 -6.51 -5.00
CA GLN A 82 5.19 -6.59 -6.42
C GLN A 82 3.77 -6.08 -6.72
N SER A 83 2.82 -6.34 -5.82
CA SER A 83 1.47 -5.80 -5.95
C SER A 83 1.43 -4.29 -5.85
N ILE A 84 2.16 -3.69 -4.89
CA ILE A 84 2.30 -2.24 -4.77
C ILE A 84 2.88 -1.66 -6.07
N GLN A 85 3.98 -2.22 -6.55
CA GLN A 85 4.62 -1.76 -7.77
C GLN A 85 3.68 -1.86 -8.98
N THR A 86 2.96 -2.97 -9.12
CA THR A 86 2.02 -3.19 -10.24
C THR A 86 0.87 -2.19 -10.20
N VAL A 87 0.24 -2.01 -9.03
CA VAL A 87 -0.86 -1.03 -8.86
C VAL A 87 -0.41 0.38 -9.18
N THR A 88 0.74 0.81 -8.63
CA THR A 88 1.22 2.19 -8.79
C THR A 88 1.72 2.49 -10.19
N SER A 89 2.43 1.54 -10.82
CA SER A 89 2.97 1.73 -12.18
C SER A 89 1.89 1.76 -13.26
N HIS A 90 0.76 1.08 -13.03
CA HIS A 90 -0.30 0.96 -14.02
C HIS A 90 -1.61 1.63 -13.60
N LEU A 91 -1.66 2.27 -12.41
CA LEU A 91 -2.83 2.93 -11.83
C LEU A 91 -4.08 2.03 -11.79
N LEU A 92 -3.90 0.78 -11.38
CA LEU A 92 -4.94 -0.25 -11.39
C LEU A 92 -5.85 -0.16 -10.17
N SER A 93 -7.15 -0.34 -10.35
CA SER A 93 -8.10 -0.56 -9.23
C SER A 93 -8.01 -1.98 -8.67
N ILE A 94 -7.70 -2.96 -9.52
CA ILE A 94 -7.49 -4.36 -9.15
C ILE A 94 -6.32 -4.96 -9.94
N ILE A 95 -5.72 -6.03 -9.42
CA ILE A 95 -4.72 -6.85 -10.11
C ILE A 95 -5.29 -8.26 -10.29
N PRO A 96 -5.41 -8.76 -11.52
CA PRO A 96 -5.73 -10.16 -11.77
C PRO A 96 -4.63 -11.08 -11.26
N ILE A 97 -5.04 -12.21 -10.68
CA ILE A 97 -4.12 -13.26 -10.24
C ILE A 97 -4.34 -14.50 -11.10
N VAL A 98 -3.25 -15.07 -11.57
CA VAL A 98 -3.26 -16.29 -12.36
C VAL A 98 -2.39 -17.37 -11.72
N ASP A 99 -2.66 -18.62 -12.09
CA ASP A 99 -1.78 -19.75 -11.78
C ASP A 99 -0.63 -19.88 -12.81
N GLU A 100 0.18 -20.93 -12.67
CA GLU A 100 1.31 -21.23 -13.55
C GLU A 100 0.90 -21.55 -15.01
N ASN A 101 -0.37 -21.91 -15.23
CA ASN A 101 -0.95 -22.22 -16.54
C ASN A 101 -1.70 -21.01 -17.15
N HIS A 102 -1.58 -19.83 -16.55
CA HIS A 102 -2.35 -18.62 -16.92
C HIS A 102 -3.87 -18.76 -16.72
N ILE A 103 -4.33 -19.67 -15.87
CA ILE A 103 -5.73 -19.74 -15.47
C ILE A 103 -6.00 -18.67 -14.44
N TYR A 104 -7.06 -17.91 -14.62
CA TYR A 104 -7.48 -16.89 -13.67
C TYR A 104 -7.90 -17.53 -12.34
N VAL A 105 -7.33 -17.06 -11.25
CA VAL A 105 -7.58 -17.57 -9.90
C VAL A 105 -8.44 -16.62 -9.07
N GLY A 106 -8.33 -15.32 -9.33
CA GLY A 106 -8.99 -14.28 -8.58
C GLY A 106 -8.34 -12.93 -8.79
N TYR A 107 -8.60 -12.00 -7.90
CA TYR A 107 -8.02 -10.66 -7.94
C TYR A 107 -7.67 -10.16 -6.54
N ILE A 108 -6.86 -9.12 -6.49
CA ILE A 108 -6.64 -8.29 -5.30
C ILE A 108 -6.91 -6.83 -5.64
N ASN A 109 -7.48 -6.07 -4.72
CA ASN A 109 -7.68 -4.64 -4.89
C ASN A 109 -6.68 -3.81 -4.07
N GLN A 110 -6.67 -2.49 -4.30
CA GLN A 110 -5.77 -1.58 -3.58
C GLN A 110 -5.98 -1.61 -2.06
N LEU A 111 -7.23 -1.70 -1.61
CA LEU A 111 -7.55 -1.72 -0.18
C LEU A 111 -7.00 -2.98 0.51
N ASP A 112 -7.09 -4.14 -0.14
CA ASP A 112 -6.55 -5.40 0.40
C ASP A 112 -5.02 -5.30 0.60
N ILE A 113 -4.32 -4.64 -0.33
CA ILE A 113 -2.87 -4.40 -0.23
C ILE A 113 -2.56 -3.49 0.97
N ILE A 114 -3.29 -2.37 1.10
CA ILE A 114 -3.12 -1.42 2.20
C ILE A 114 -3.42 -2.09 3.55
N GLN A 115 -4.52 -2.84 3.64
CA GLN A 115 -4.87 -3.58 4.86
C GLN A 115 -3.82 -4.62 5.23
N LYS A 116 -3.31 -5.38 4.28
CA LYS A 116 -2.27 -6.39 4.52
C LYS A 116 -1.00 -5.77 5.08
N ILE A 117 -0.59 -4.61 4.56
CA ILE A 117 0.57 -3.87 5.08
C ILE A 117 0.24 -3.26 6.44
N GLY A 118 -0.91 -2.58 6.56
CA GLY A 118 -1.32 -1.91 7.80
C GLY A 118 -1.40 -2.88 8.98
N LEU A 119 -2.03 -4.04 8.81
CA LEU A 119 -2.15 -5.06 9.86
C LEU A 119 -0.80 -5.58 10.38
N SER A 120 0.26 -5.51 9.58
CA SER A 120 1.61 -5.87 10.05
C SER A 120 2.21 -4.85 11.03
N HIS A 121 1.62 -3.66 11.14
CA HIS A 121 2.12 -2.54 11.95
C HIS A 121 1.21 -2.15 13.13
N THR A 122 -0.03 -2.66 13.19
CA THR A 122 -1.04 -2.24 14.18
C THR A 122 -0.91 -2.88 15.55
N ASN A 123 -0.06 -3.89 15.72
CA ASN A 123 0.07 -4.67 16.96
C ASN A 123 1.23 -4.21 17.86
N TYR A 124 1.71 -2.98 17.72
CA TYR A 124 2.81 -2.46 18.53
C TYR A 124 2.31 -1.34 19.44
N ASP A 125 2.37 -1.60 20.75
CA ASP A 125 2.22 -0.55 21.75
C ASP A 125 3.45 0.39 21.68
N ASN A 126 3.25 1.67 21.97
CA ASN A 126 4.30 2.70 21.95
C ASN A 126 5.00 2.84 20.59
N LEU A 127 4.23 2.90 19.52
CA LEU A 127 4.76 3.17 18.18
C LEU A 127 5.16 4.63 18.07
N ASN A 128 6.43 4.87 17.76
CA ASN A 128 6.99 6.19 17.51
C ASN A 128 7.58 6.25 16.11
N ILE A 129 7.49 7.40 15.46
CA ILE A 129 8.07 7.60 14.13
C ILE A 129 9.16 8.67 14.25
N ILE A 130 10.32 8.38 13.73
CA ILE A 130 11.46 9.31 13.63
C ILE A 130 11.83 9.46 12.16
N VAL A 131 12.02 10.70 11.71
CA VAL A 131 12.48 11.00 10.35
C VAL A 131 13.88 11.57 10.42
N ILE A 132 14.83 10.88 9.79
CA ILE A 132 16.24 11.28 9.70
C ILE A 132 16.52 11.74 8.27
N SER A 133 17.09 12.96 8.12
CA SER A 133 17.51 13.49 6.83
C SER A 133 19.03 13.51 6.73
N LEU A 134 19.57 12.83 5.69
CA LEU A 134 21.03 12.73 5.47
C LEU A 134 21.36 12.73 3.98
N HIS A 135 22.65 12.89 3.65
CA HIS A 135 23.11 12.65 2.28
C HIS A 135 23.11 11.15 1.98
N LYS A 136 22.82 10.79 0.73
CA LYS A 136 22.76 9.37 0.28
C LYS A 136 24.02 8.58 0.61
N LYS A 137 25.19 9.23 0.50
CA LYS A 137 26.49 8.60 0.79
C LYS A 137 26.71 8.28 2.27
N ASP A 138 26.00 9.00 3.16
CA ASP A 138 26.14 8.89 4.61
C ASP A 138 25.08 7.93 5.21
N TYR A 139 24.23 7.34 4.36
CA TYR A 139 23.23 6.39 4.80
C TYR A 139 23.83 5.02 5.05
N VAL A 140 23.96 4.66 6.32
CA VAL A 140 24.42 3.35 6.79
C VAL A 140 23.38 2.76 7.74
N LEU A 141 22.50 1.89 7.21
CA LEU A 141 21.41 1.30 8.00
C LEU A 141 21.92 0.52 9.21
N SER A 142 23.04 -0.19 9.08
CA SER A 142 23.63 -0.98 10.18
C SER A 142 24.02 -0.11 11.37
N GLU A 143 24.49 1.12 11.16
CA GLU A 143 24.81 2.05 12.22
C GLU A 143 23.55 2.59 12.89
N ILE A 144 22.57 3.02 12.10
CA ILE A 144 21.27 3.51 12.62
C ILE A 144 20.60 2.42 13.45
N SER A 145 20.52 1.18 12.94
CA SER A 145 19.89 0.08 13.66
C SER A 145 20.63 -0.26 14.95
N ARG A 146 21.96 -0.29 14.94
CA ARG A 146 22.76 -0.51 16.14
C ARG A 146 22.46 0.53 17.23
N LEU A 147 22.44 1.82 16.87
CA LEU A 147 22.16 2.90 17.84
C LEU A 147 20.76 2.80 18.44
N ILE A 148 19.79 2.38 17.65
CA ILE A 148 18.42 2.18 18.12
C ILE A 148 18.32 0.96 19.04
N GLU A 149 18.89 -0.17 18.66
CA GLU A 149 18.83 -1.43 19.42
C GLU A 149 19.61 -1.36 20.72
N GLU A 150 20.78 -0.72 20.76
CA GLU A 150 21.57 -0.46 21.97
C GLU A 150 20.79 0.35 23.02
N ASN A 151 19.81 1.14 22.59
CA ASN A 151 18.92 1.92 23.46
C ASN A 151 17.54 1.26 23.66
N ASN A 152 17.44 -0.06 23.50
CA ASN A 152 16.21 -0.85 23.67
C ASN A 152 15.04 -0.43 22.74
N GLY A 153 15.33 0.18 21.61
CA GLY A 153 14.37 0.40 20.55
C GLY A 153 14.31 -0.79 19.59
N LYS A 154 13.18 -0.97 18.94
CA LYS A 154 12.96 -2.00 17.91
C LYS A 154 12.45 -1.34 16.64
N ILE A 155 13.15 -1.53 15.53
CA ILE A 155 12.69 -1.06 14.23
C ILE A 155 11.55 -1.99 13.76
N ILE A 156 10.37 -1.44 13.59
CA ILE A 156 9.20 -2.17 13.10
C ILE A 156 9.12 -2.09 11.58
N THR A 157 9.33 -0.88 11.04
CA THR A 157 9.41 -0.68 9.61
C THR A 157 10.32 0.49 9.28
N LEU A 158 10.83 0.48 8.06
CA LEU A 158 11.66 1.52 7.52
C LEU A 158 11.16 1.86 6.11
N TRP A 159 11.03 3.15 5.84
CA TRP A 159 10.70 3.66 4.52
C TRP A 159 11.69 4.78 4.15
N GLN A 160 12.04 4.86 2.87
CA GLN A 160 12.99 5.83 2.35
C GLN A 160 12.32 6.73 1.31
N GLU A 161 12.50 8.03 1.48
CA GLU A 161 12.13 9.02 0.49
C GLU A 161 13.39 9.66 -0.08
N ILE A 162 13.60 9.50 -1.37
CA ILE A 162 14.84 9.92 -2.03
C ILE A 162 14.56 11.18 -2.85
N THR A 163 15.25 12.29 -2.50
CA THR A 163 15.19 13.57 -3.23
C THR A 163 16.59 13.99 -3.60
N ASN A 164 16.88 14.17 -4.89
CA ASN A 164 18.19 14.58 -5.40
C ASN A 164 19.37 13.89 -4.66
N ASP A 165 20.11 14.63 -3.83
CA ASP A 165 21.28 14.13 -3.08
C ASP A 165 20.97 13.73 -1.63
N LYS A 166 19.72 13.93 -1.18
CA LYS A 166 19.28 13.60 0.18
C LYS A 166 18.40 12.37 0.22
N ILE A 167 18.40 11.73 1.37
CA ILE A 167 17.50 10.65 1.72
C ILE A 167 16.85 10.99 3.06
N ASN A 168 15.53 10.93 3.11
CA ASN A 168 14.77 10.94 4.35
C ASN A 168 14.44 9.50 4.71
N VAL A 169 14.90 9.07 5.86
CA VAL A 169 14.66 7.72 6.40
C VAL A 169 13.60 7.83 7.47
N HIS A 170 12.44 7.27 7.19
CA HIS A 170 11.32 7.19 8.12
C HIS A 170 11.40 5.87 8.86
N LEU A 171 11.54 5.93 10.18
CA LEU A 171 11.67 4.78 11.06
C LEU A 171 10.45 4.70 11.97
N ALA A 172 9.66 3.66 11.86
CA ALA A 172 8.66 3.33 12.85
C ALA A 172 9.29 2.41 13.90
N LEU A 173 9.29 2.86 15.15
CA LEU A 173 9.98 2.22 16.26
C LEU A 173 8.99 1.82 17.35
N SER A 174 9.17 0.66 17.94
CA SER A 174 8.61 0.33 19.25
C SER A 174 9.66 0.65 20.30
N CYS A 175 9.41 1.64 21.15
CA CYS A 175 10.32 2.09 22.21
C CYS A 175 9.53 2.72 23.36
N ILE A 176 9.94 2.41 24.62
CA ILE A 176 9.33 2.99 25.82
C ILE A 176 9.92 4.40 26.10
N LYS A 177 11.19 4.60 25.79
CA LYS A 177 11.93 5.85 26.03
C LYS A 177 12.58 6.35 24.75
N CYS A 178 11.77 6.77 23.80
CA CYS A 178 12.26 7.24 22.50
C CYS A 178 13.18 8.46 22.58
N ASP A 179 13.04 9.31 23.59
CA ASP A 179 13.91 10.47 23.81
C ASP A 179 15.38 10.09 23.92
N ILE A 180 15.69 8.92 24.51
CA ILE A 180 17.08 8.43 24.63
C ILE A 180 17.62 8.08 23.25
N ILE A 181 16.80 7.45 22.40
CA ILE A 181 17.17 7.10 21.03
C ILE A 181 17.42 8.37 20.22
N ILE A 182 16.50 9.34 20.31
CA ILE A 182 16.62 10.65 19.64
C ILE A 182 17.93 11.32 20.02
N LYS A 183 18.20 11.50 21.32
CA LYS A 183 19.45 12.11 21.81
C LYS A 183 20.70 11.34 21.41
N THR A 184 20.61 10.01 21.32
CA THR A 184 21.72 9.19 20.85
C THR A 184 21.99 9.42 19.37
N LEU A 185 20.95 9.42 18.52
CA LEU A 185 21.09 9.70 17.09
C LEU A 185 21.66 11.11 16.85
N GLU A 186 21.16 12.12 17.57
CA GLU A 186 21.68 13.51 17.49
C GLU A 186 23.17 13.60 17.90
N ARG A 187 23.58 12.86 18.94
CA ARG A 187 24.99 12.81 19.36
C ARG A 187 25.92 12.20 18.31
N TYR A 188 25.37 11.30 17.45
CA TYR A 188 26.06 10.73 16.29
C TYR A 188 25.85 11.56 15.01
N GLU A 189 25.45 12.83 15.17
CA GLU A 189 25.30 13.81 14.09
C GLU A 189 24.19 13.48 13.08
N TYR A 190 23.24 12.59 13.43
CA TYR A 190 22.07 12.37 12.61
C TYR A 190 21.09 13.53 12.75
N ASN A 191 20.70 14.13 11.60
CA ASN A 191 19.74 15.23 11.57
C ASN A 191 18.32 14.69 11.62
N ILE A 192 17.68 14.77 12.81
CA ILE A 192 16.29 14.38 13.01
C ILE A 192 15.41 15.58 12.64
N THR A 193 14.58 15.41 11.61
CA THR A 193 13.72 16.48 11.08
C THR A 193 12.32 16.46 11.66
N GLN A 194 11.81 15.28 12.01
CA GLN A 194 10.45 15.11 12.55
C GLN A 194 10.39 13.90 13.49
N THR A 195 9.52 14.01 14.50
CA THR A 195 9.18 12.91 15.41
C THR A 195 7.68 12.89 15.63
N PHE A 196 7.08 11.69 15.66
CA PHE A 196 5.66 11.47 15.95
C PHE A 196 5.55 10.35 16.98
N SER A 197 4.79 10.56 18.06
CA SER A 197 4.54 9.53 19.06
C SER A 197 3.03 9.29 19.21
N SER A 198 2.65 8.07 19.55
CA SER A 198 1.26 7.71 19.84
C SER A 198 0.69 8.46 21.07
N ASP A 199 1.56 8.87 21.99
CA ASP A 199 1.15 9.58 23.21
C ASP A 199 0.76 11.05 22.96
N TYR A 200 1.15 11.64 21.84
CA TYR A 200 0.82 13.04 21.53
C TYR A 200 -0.66 13.30 21.29
N THR A 201 -1.44 12.27 20.93
CA THR A 201 -2.88 12.42 20.72
C THR A 201 -3.70 12.36 22.01
N SER A 202 -3.24 11.63 23.05
CA SER A 202 -3.89 11.58 24.36
C SER A 202 -3.43 12.73 25.26
N ASN A 203 -2.14 12.94 25.41
CA ASN A 203 -1.60 13.96 26.31
C ASN A 203 -1.92 15.40 25.87
N ALA A 204 -1.91 15.70 24.56
CA ALA A 204 -2.26 17.05 24.08
C ALA A 204 -3.74 17.40 24.27
N LEU A 205 -4.64 16.39 24.34
CA LEU A 205 -6.03 16.59 24.68
C LEU A 205 -6.22 16.70 26.20
N ASP A 206 -5.51 15.89 26.98
CA ASP A 206 -5.56 15.92 28.44
C ASP A 206 -4.95 17.21 28.99
N ASP A 207 -3.80 17.66 28.51
CA ASP A 207 -3.18 18.94 28.87
C ASP A 207 -4.07 20.14 28.51
N ARG A 208 -4.76 20.10 27.36
CA ARG A 208 -5.72 21.14 26.97
C ARG A 208 -6.97 21.09 27.84
N PHE A 209 -7.44 19.91 28.18
CA PHE A 209 -8.58 19.70 29.04
C PHE A 209 -8.27 20.14 30.47
N GLU A 210 -7.13 19.79 31.05
CA GLU A 210 -6.68 20.29 32.35
C GLU A 210 -6.48 21.81 32.37
N SER A 211 -5.89 22.38 31.33
CA SER A 211 -5.75 23.84 31.21
C SER A 211 -7.10 24.54 31.12
N PHE A 212 -8.09 23.95 30.45
CA PHE A 212 -9.44 24.46 30.36
C PHE A 212 -10.20 24.35 31.69
N ILE A 213 -10.06 23.22 32.38
CA ILE A 213 -10.65 23.04 33.73
C ILE A 213 -10.05 24.01 34.73
N ASN A 214 -8.74 24.24 34.70
CA ASN A 214 -8.08 25.22 35.58
C ASN A 214 -8.55 26.66 35.28
N TYR A 215 -8.80 27.01 34.02
CA TYR A 215 -9.34 28.31 33.62
C TYR A 215 -10.80 28.51 34.11
N LEU A 216 -11.64 27.44 34.14
CA LEU A 216 -13.02 27.49 34.62
C LEU A 216 -13.15 27.54 36.13
N ASN A 217 -12.12 27.15 36.86
CA ASN A 217 -12.09 27.12 38.32
C ASN A 217 -11.40 28.37 38.92
N THR A 218 -11.03 29.36 38.10
CA THR A 218 -10.48 30.66 38.49
C THR A 218 -11.52 31.75 38.32
#